data_f265d5b502e41ee1b820d8c2fcb13bd9
#
_entry.id   f265d5b502e41ee1b820d8c2fcb13bd9
#
_cell.length_a   1.000
_cell.length_b   1.000
_cell.length_c   1.000
_cell.angle_alpha   90.00
_cell.angle_beta   90.00
_cell.angle_gamma   90.00
#
_symmetry.space_group_name_H-M   'P 1'
#
loop_
_entity.id
_entity.type
_entity.pdbx_description
1 polymer ?
#
loop_
_entity_poly.entity_id
_entity_poly.type
_entity_poly.pdbx_seq_one_letter_code
_entity_poly.pdbx_strand_id
1 'polypeptide(L)'
;MINRMEVSETNEMIEKENLDVRTITMGISLLDCIDSDIDKTCDKVYDKITKSAKDLVKTGEEISGEFGIPIVNKRISVTPIALIGAASAKSEADFVKLAKSLDKAAKEVGVNFLGGYSALVSKGSTKADELLMKSIPEALASTDFVCSSINLGSTRTGINMNAVRLMGQTIHKTAELTADRDSLGCAKLVVFCNAPDDNPFMAGAFHGVTEADRIINVGVSGPGVVKYALEKVRGESFEVLCETIKKTAFKVTRVGQLVAREASAKLGVPFGIVDLSLAPTPAIGDSVADILCEIGLEKAGAPGTTAALALLNDQVKKGGVMASSYVGGLSGAFIPVSEDQGMIDAASCGALTIEKLEAMTCVCSVGLDMIAVPGDTTPATISGIIADEMAIGMVNAKTTAVRIIPVIGKNVGDKVEFGGLLGWAPVMPVNKYSCEAFINREGRIPAPIHSFKN
;
A
#
# COMPACT_ATOMS: atom_id res chain seq x y z
N MET A 1 34.73 10.67 -3.30
CA MET A 1 34.92 11.11 -4.70
C MET A 1 33.84 10.39 -5.52
N ILE A 2 32.91 11.11 -6.14
CA ILE A 2 31.86 10.49 -6.97
C ILE A 2 32.56 9.99 -8.24
N ASN A 3 32.43 8.72 -8.54
CA ASN A 3 33.02 8.09 -9.72
C ASN A 3 32.13 8.43 -10.95
N ARG A 4 32.73 8.83 -12.08
CA ARG A 4 31.99 9.12 -13.33
C ARG A 4 31.14 7.96 -13.80
N MET A 5 31.56 6.73 -13.54
CA MET A 5 30.80 5.52 -13.90
C MET A 5 29.52 5.40 -13.05
N GLU A 6 29.58 5.73 -11.75
CA GLU A 6 28.40 5.71 -10.86
C GLU A 6 27.36 6.78 -11.25
N VAL A 7 27.81 7.96 -11.66
CA VAL A 7 26.92 9.01 -12.18
C VAL A 7 26.25 8.58 -13.48
N SER A 8 27.02 8.01 -14.42
CA SER A 8 26.48 7.51 -15.68
C SER A 8 25.48 6.39 -15.47
N GLU A 9 25.75 5.47 -14.55
CA GLU A 9 24.85 4.36 -14.19
C GLU A 9 23.55 4.88 -13.56
N THR A 10 23.63 5.84 -12.65
CA THR A 10 22.42 6.46 -12.04
C THR A 10 21.58 7.17 -13.10
N ASN A 11 22.18 7.89 -14.02
CA ASN A 11 21.46 8.54 -15.11
C ASN A 11 20.78 7.48 -16.01
N GLU A 12 21.43 6.38 -16.32
CA GLU A 12 20.85 5.30 -17.11
C GLU A 12 19.64 4.65 -16.40
N MET A 13 19.76 4.44 -15.08
CA MET A 13 18.66 3.93 -14.26
C MET A 13 17.45 4.85 -14.30
N ILE A 14 17.64 6.17 -14.31
CA ILE A 14 16.54 7.16 -14.37
C ILE A 14 15.96 7.24 -15.79
N GLU A 15 16.82 7.41 -16.80
CA GLU A 15 16.37 7.71 -18.17
C GLU A 15 15.80 6.51 -18.93
N LYS A 16 16.28 5.30 -18.63
CA LYS A 16 15.96 4.09 -19.39
C LYS A 16 15.31 2.97 -18.59
N GLU A 17 15.55 2.91 -17.28
CA GLU A 17 15.19 1.77 -16.45
C GLU A 17 14.06 2.09 -15.45
N ASN A 18 13.37 3.23 -15.60
CA ASN A 18 12.24 3.67 -14.80
C ASN A 18 12.52 3.78 -13.28
N LEU A 19 13.73 4.17 -12.88
CA LEU A 19 14.01 4.48 -11.48
C LEU A 19 13.23 5.73 -11.07
N ASP A 20 12.42 5.62 -10.04
CA ASP A 20 11.71 6.76 -9.44
C ASP A 20 11.81 6.77 -7.90
N VAL A 21 11.67 7.97 -7.34
CA VAL A 21 11.24 8.12 -5.95
C VAL A 21 9.73 8.21 -5.97
N ARG A 22 9.09 7.09 -5.61
CA ARG A 22 7.65 6.96 -5.70
C ARG A 22 6.92 7.98 -4.83
N THR A 23 7.48 8.30 -3.66
CA THR A 23 6.86 9.26 -2.76
C THR A 23 7.83 9.84 -1.74
N ILE A 24 7.63 11.15 -1.43
CA ILE A 24 8.02 11.73 -0.15
C ILE A 24 6.74 11.85 0.67
N THR A 25 6.69 11.19 1.82
CA THR A 25 5.53 11.18 2.70
C THR A 25 5.88 11.83 4.04
N MET A 26 5.12 12.86 4.41
CA MET A 26 5.22 13.45 5.74
C MET A 26 4.22 12.77 6.68
N GLY A 27 4.75 12.07 7.70
CA GLY A 27 3.95 11.61 8.83
C GLY A 27 3.70 12.75 9.80
N ILE A 28 2.45 12.90 10.26
CA ILE A 28 2.03 13.98 11.18
C ILE A 28 1.20 13.38 12.31
N SER A 29 1.65 13.53 13.56
CA SER A 29 0.85 13.19 14.73
C SER A 29 -0.27 14.21 14.91
N LEU A 30 -1.49 13.72 15.11
CA LEU A 30 -2.67 14.56 15.37
C LEU A 30 -3.17 14.44 16.83
N LEU A 31 -2.40 13.82 17.73
CA LEU A 31 -2.82 13.56 19.10
C LEU A 31 -3.14 14.84 19.88
N ASP A 32 -2.46 15.94 19.61
CA ASP A 32 -2.72 17.26 20.20
C ASP A 32 -3.92 18.00 19.58
N CYS A 33 -4.53 17.45 18.51
CA CYS A 33 -5.74 17.99 17.90
C CYS A 33 -7.03 17.49 18.56
N ILE A 34 -6.94 16.52 19.48
CA ILE A 34 -8.12 15.95 20.15
C ILE A 34 -8.85 17.04 20.93
N ASP A 35 -10.17 17.11 20.76
CA ASP A 35 -11.09 17.98 21.49
C ASP A 35 -12.38 17.22 21.78
N SER A 36 -13.18 17.69 22.73
CA SER A 36 -14.52 17.16 23.01
C SER A 36 -15.59 17.64 22.01
N ASP A 37 -15.25 18.63 21.20
CA ASP A 37 -16.08 19.21 20.16
C ASP A 37 -15.52 18.79 18.78
N ILE A 38 -16.39 18.20 17.94
CA ILE A 38 -15.98 17.67 16.63
C ILE A 38 -15.55 18.78 15.67
N ASP A 39 -16.21 19.94 15.69
CA ASP A 39 -15.89 21.03 14.78
C ASP A 39 -14.52 21.64 15.16
N LYS A 40 -14.22 21.79 16.46
CA LYS A 40 -12.91 22.19 16.93
C LYS A 40 -11.82 21.15 16.61
N THR A 41 -12.15 19.86 16.70
CA THR A 41 -11.21 18.79 16.28
C THR A 41 -10.88 18.94 14.78
N CYS A 42 -11.91 19.15 13.94
CA CYS A 42 -11.74 19.37 12.51
C CYS A 42 -10.84 20.58 12.21
N ASP A 43 -11.08 21.71 12.88
CA ASP A 43 -10.28 22.94 12.70
C ASP A 43 -8.82 22.73 13.10
N LYS A 44 -8.56 22.13 14.27
CA LYS A 44 -7.21 21.82 14.74
C LYS A 44 -6.45 20.86 13.78
N VAL A 45 -7.15 19.83 13.27
CA VAL A 45 -6.60 18.89 12.30
C VAL A 45 -6.21 19.60 11.01
N TYR A 46 -7.10 20.43 10.46
CA TYR A 46 -6.82 21.22 9.27
C TYR A 46 -5.63 22.15 9.47
N ASP A 47 -5.62 22.95 10.55
CA ASP A 47 -4.56 23.89 10.85
C ASP A 47 -3.20 23.22 11.04
N LYS A 48 -3.16 22.10 11.75
CA LYS A 48 -1.91 21.36 11.98
C LYS A 48 -1.33 20.80 10.69
N ILE A 49 -2.16 20.20 9.84
CA ILE A 49 -1.71 19.63 8.57
C ILE A 49 -1.22 20.73 7.63
N THR A 50 -2.00 21.78 7.41
CA THR A 50 -1.64 22.88 6.50
C THR A 50 -0.37 23.58 6.96
N LYS A 51 -0.22 23.85 8.26
CA LYS A 51 0.99 24.44 8.82
C LYS A 51 2.22 23.53 8.69
N SER A 52 2.06 22.23 8.95
CA SER A 52 3.18 21.27 8.95
C SER A 52 3.69 20.98 7.55
N ALA A 53 2.79 20.82 6.58
CA ALA A 53 3.12 20.35 5.22
C ALA A 53 3.16 21.46 4.16
N LYS A 54 3.07 22.74 4.53
CA LYS A 54 3.02 23.89 3.61
C LYS A 54 4.10 23.91 2.54
N ASP A 55 5.30 23.44 2.88
CA ASP A 55 6.47 23.47 2.00
C ASP A 55 6.78 22.09 1.38
N LEU A 56 6.00 21.02 1.69
CA LEU A 56 6.30 19.64 1.30
C LEU A 56 6.36 19.48 -0.22
N VAL A 57 5.35 19.96 -0.93
CA VAL A 57 5.26 19.81 -2.40
C VAL A 57 6.38 20.58 -3.08
N LYS A 58 6.56 21.84 -2.71
CA LYS A 58 7.63 22.69 -3.24
C LYS A 58 9.02 22.07 -3.03
N THR A 59 9.30 21.59 -1.81
CA THR A 59 10.56 20.92 -1.49
C THR A 59 10.78 19.67 -2.33
N GLY A 60 9.73 18.85 -2.53
CA GLY A 60 9.83 17.67 -3.39
C GLY A 60 10.16 18.03 -4.85
N GLU A 61 9.59 19.09 -5.38
CA GLU A 61 9.88 19.58 -6.74
C GLU A 61 11.28 20.16 -6.87
N GLU A 62 11.73 20.90 -5.88
CA GLU A 62 13.12 21.42 -5.83
C GLU A 62 14.14 20.27 -5.83
N ILE A 63 13.96 19.27 -4.99
CA ILE A 63 14.85 18.08 -4.92
C ILE A 63 14.84 17.33 -6.25
N SER A 64 13.65 17.12 -6.84
CA SER A 64 13.53 16.49 -8.15
C SER A 64 14.33 17.26 -9.22
N GLY A 65 14.23 18.59 -9.24
CA GLY A 65 14.98 19.43 -10.18
C GLY A 65 16.49 19.44 -9.91
N GLU A 66 16.92 19.46 -8.64
CA GLU A 66 18.34 19.49 -8.27
C GLU A 66 19.06 18.16 -8.59
N PHE A 67 18.42 17.05 -8.36
CA PHE A 67 19.04 15.72 -8.55
C PHE A 67 18.71 15.08 -9.90
N GLY A 68 17.74 15.64 -10.65
CA GLY A 68 17.23 15.01 -11.87
C GLY A 68 16.48 13.69 -11.61
N ILE A 69 16.09 13.41 -10.37
CA ILE A 69 15.39 12.20 -9.97
C ILE A 69 13.89 12.47 -9.91
N PRO A 70 13.03 11.75 -10.67
CA PRO A 70 11.59 11.92 -10.58
C PRO A 70 11.07 11.62 -9.18
N ILE A 71 10.33 12.57 -8.57
CA ILE A 71 9.59 12.36 -7.31
C ILE A 71 8.11 12.41 -7.65
N VAL A 72 7.52 11.24 -7.82
CA VAL A 72 6.20 11.08 -8.45
C VAL A 72 5.08 11.63 -7.58
N ASN A 73 5.10 11.29 -6.27
CA ASN A 73 4.08 11.73 -5.33
C ASN A 73 4.68 12.47 -4.12
N LYS A 74 3.90 13.40 -3.59
CA LYS A 74 4.08 14.00 -2.26
C LYS A 74 2.83 13.67 -1.49
N ARG A 75 2.98 13.01 -0.31
CA ARG A 75 1.87 12.45 0.47
C ARG A 75 1.96 12.87 1.93
N ILE A 76 0.83 12.74 2.60
CA ILE A 76 0.74 12.90 4.05
C ILE A 76 0.16 11.60 4.63
N SER A 77 0.69 11.16 5.77
CA SER A 77 0.07 10.15 6.62
C SER A 77 -0.18 10.75 8.01
N VAL A 78 -1.35 10.47 8.60
CA VAL A 78 -1.71 11.02 9.91
C VAL A 78 -2.01 9.91 10.90
N THR A 79 -1.99 10.24 12.18
CA THR A 79 -2.46 9.35 13.26
C THR A 79 -3.82 8.77 12.92
N PRO A 80 -4.09 7.48 13.16
CA PRO A 80 -5.38 6.86 12.88
C PRO A 80 -6.55 7.69 13.40
N ILE A 81 -7.42 8.15 12.50
CA ILE A 81 -8.50 9.11 12.79
C ILE A 81 -9.53 8.55 13.78
N ALA A 82 -9.68 7.23 13.88
CA ALA A 82 -10.53 6.64 14.92
C ALA A 82 -10.10 7.06 16.33
N LEU A 83 -8.79 7.22 16.58
CA LEU A 83 -8.25 7.69 17.86
C LEU A 83 -8.53 9.18 18.07
N ILE A 84 -8.38 9.97 17.02
CA ILE A 84 -8.54 11.43 17.07
C ILE A 84 -10.01 11.81 17.29
N GLY A 85 -10.94 11.13 16.61
CA GLY A 85 -12.37 11.35 16.74
C GLY A 85 -13.01 10.73 17.98
N ALA A 86 -12.30 9.89 18.73
CA ALA A 86 -12.87 9.09 19.82
C ALA A 86 -13.53 9.94 20.93
N ALA A 87 -13.02 11.13 21.22
CA ALA A 87 -13.54 12.02 22.25
C ALA A 87 -14.73 12.86 21.78
N SER A 88 -14.88 13.13 20.48
CA SER A 88 -15.83 14.10 19.94
C SER A 88 -16.91 13.49 19.04
N ALA A 89 -16.56 12.45 18.22
CA ALA A 89 -17.50 11.88 17.27
C ALA A 89 -18.57 11.03 17.95
N LYS A 90 -19.84 11.32 17.64
CA LYS A 90 -21.02 10.62 18.16
C LYS A 90 -21.76 9.83 17.09
N SER A 91 -21.44 10.08 15.83
CA SER A 91 -22.11 9.51 14.65
C SER A 91 -21.11 9.27 13.51
N GLU A 92 -21.53 8.48 12.51
CA GLU A 92 -20.81 8.31 11.24
C GLU A 92 -20.59 9.66 10.53
N ALA A 93 -21.59 10.54 10.55
CA ALA A 93 -21.51 11.87 9.95
C ALA A 93 -20.39 12.74 10.55
N ASP A 94 -20.07 12.58 11.83
CA ASP A 94 -18.97 13.31 12.46
C ASP A 94 -17.60 12.84 11.91
N PHE A 95 -17.44 11.54 11.66
CA PHE A 95 -16.24 11.03 11.00
C PHE A 95 -16.17 11.49 9.53
N VAL A 96 -17.30 11.59 8.82
CA VAL A 96 -17.33 12.17 7.47
C VAL A 96 -16.89 13.65 7.48
N LYS A 97 -17.24 14.43 8.51
CA LYS A 97 -16.72 15.80 8.68
C LYS A 97 -15.20 15.80 8.82
N LEU A 98 -14.64 14.89 9.64
CA LEU A 98 -13.17 14.74 9.76
C LEU A 98 -12.52 14.38 8.42
N ALA A 99 -13.11 13.45 7.65
CA ALA A 99 -12.61 13.11 6.31
C ALA A 99 -12.59 14.35 5.39
N LYS A 100 -13.64 15.15 5.39
CA LYS A 100 -13.72 16.40 4.60
C LYS A 100 -12.71 17.44 5.06
N SER A 101 -12.40 17.51 6.36
CA SER A 101 -11.36 18.39 6.89
C SER A 101 -9.96 17.95 6.41
N LEU A 102 -9.68 16.63 6.41
CA LEU A 102 -8.46 16.07 5.85
C LEU A 102 -8.33 16.36 4.35
N ASP A 103 -9.40 16.15 3.59
CA ASP A 103 -9.43 16.39 2.15
C ASP A 103 -9.16 17.86 1.80
N LYS A 104 -9.80 18.78 2.54
CA LYS A 104 -9.59 20.23 2.42
C LYS A 104 -8.12 20.58 2.70
N ALA A 105 -7.52 20.01 3.74
CA ALA A 105 -6.11 20.23 4.05
C ALA A 105 -5.18 19.67 2.96
N ALA A 106 -5.45 18.46 2.45
CA ALA A 106 -4.68 17.84 1.37
C ALA A 106 -4.71 18.71 0.10
N LYS A 107 -5.88 19.24 -0.25
CA LYS A 107 -6.06 20.14 -1.39
C LYS A 107 -5.32 21.45 -1.22
N GLU A 108 -5.36 22.05 -0.02
CA GLU A 108 -4.66 23.30 0.29
C GLU A 108 -3.16 23.17 0.11
N VAL A 109 -2.55 22.09 0.63
CA VAL A 109 -1.10 21.87 0.54
C VAL A 109 -0.66 21.26 -0.79
N GLY A 110 -1.60 20.81 -1.63
CA GLY A 110 -1.35 20.29 -2.97
C GLY A 110 -0.77 18.89 -3.03
N VAL A 111 -0.95 18.06 -1.98
CA VAL A 111 -0.47 16.68 -1.96
C VAL A 111 -1.35 15.75 -2.78
N ASN A 112 -0.77 14.64 -3.26
CA ASN A 112 -1.47 13.68 -4.09
C ASN A 112 -2.43 12.77 -3.30
N PHE A 113 -2.04 12.39 -2.05
CA PHE A 113 -2.82 11.54 -1.17
C PHE A 113 -2.61 11.92 0.29
N LEU A 114 -3.63 11.67 1.11
CA LEU A 114 -3.60 11.78 2.56
C LEU A 114 -4.16 10.51 3.17
N GLY A 115 -3.30 9.70 3.79
CA GLY A 115 -3.64 8.48 4.51
C GLY A 115 -3.84 8.73 6.01
N GLY A 116 -4.50 7.77 6.68
CA GLY A 116 -4.75 7.82 8.12
C GLY A 116 -6.22 7.91 8.50
N TYR A 117 -7.16 7.91 7.53
CA TYR A 117 -8.57 7.68 7.84
C TYR A 117 -8.76 6.21 8.21
N SER A 118 -8.24 5.83 9.39
CA SER A 118 -7.89 4.46 9.73
C SER A 118 -8.35 4.10 11.14
N ALA A 119 -8.53 2.77 11.38
CA ALA A 119 -8.73 2.17 12.68
C ALA A 119 -7.87 0.91 12.88
N LEU A 120 -7.39 0.68 14.11
CA LEU A 120 -6.55 -0.44 14.50
C LEU A 120 -7.35 -1.39 15.39
N VAL A 121 -7.98 -2.40 14.79
CA VAL A 121 -9.00 -3.22 15.45
C VAL A 121 -8.65 -4.72 15.53
N SER A 122 -7.37 -5.07 15.39
CA SER A 122 -6.92 -6.47 15.36
C SER A 122 -7.31 -7.28 16.60
N LYS A 123 -7.47 -6.62 17.76
CA LYS A 123 -7.87 -7.28 19.00
C LYS A 123 -9.34 -7.08 19.37
N GLY A 124 -9.93 -6.00 18.94
CA GLY A 124 -11.32 -5.60 19.21
C GLY A 124 -11.56 -4.18 18.73
N SER A 125 -12.82 -3.77 18.65
CA SER A 125 -13.22 -2.44 18.20
C SER A 125 -13.81 -1.64 19.36
N THR A 126 -13.48 -0.36 19.41
CA THR A 126 -14.19 0.62 20.23
C THR A 126 -15.40 1.14 19.46
N LYS A 127 -16.29 1.90 20.15
CA LYS A 127 -17.41 2.56 19.46
C LYS A 127 -16.94 3.53 18.37
N ALA A 128 -15.84 4.23 18.60
CA ALA A 128 -15.25 5.15 17.61
C ALA A 128 -14.74 4.41 16.38
N ASP A 129 -14.06 3.27 16.56
CA ASP A 129 -13.61 2.43 15.45
C ASP A 129 -14.79 1.95 14.59
N GLU A 130 -15.88 1.50 15.23
CA GLU A 130 -17.07 1.05 14.50
C GLU A 130 -17.75 2.19 13.72
N LEU A 131 -17.86 3.38 14.31
CA LEU A 131 -18.40 4.56 13.64
C LEU A 131 -17.52 4.95 12.44
N LEU A 132 -16.20 4.96 12.61
CA LEU A 132 -15.29 5.24 11.50
C LEU A 132 -15.45 4.20 10.39
N MET A 133 -15.40 2.89 10.70
CA MET A 133 -15.52 1.85 9.68
C MET A 133 -16.82 1.96 8.88
N LYS A 134 -17.93 2.25 9.54
CA LYS A 134 -19.25 2.46 8.89
C LYS A 134 -19.32 3.74 8.06
N SER A 135 -18.53 4.77 8.41
CA SER A 135 -18.50 6.04 7.69
C SER A 135 -17.64 6.00 6.43
N ILE A 136 -16.77 4.99 6.24
CA ILE A 136 -15.84 4.87 5.12
C ILE A 136 -16.52 5.02 3.75
N PRO A 137 -17.67 4.38 3.47
CA PRO A 137 -18.29 4.49 2.15
C PRO A 137 -18.60 5.95 1.79
N GLU A 138 -19.22 6.70 2.68
CA GLU A 138 -19.56 8.10 2.44
C GLU A 138 -18.31 9.00 2.46
N ALA A 139 -17.36 8.73 3.34
CA ALA A 139 -16.12 9.48 3.42
C ALA A 139 -15.35 9.39 2.10
N LEU A 140 -15.15 8.17 1.56
CA LEU A 140 -14.39 7.97 0.31
C LEU A 140 -15.16 8.38 -0.94
N ALA A 141 -16.48 8.34 -0.92
CA ALA A 141 -17.31 8.84 -2.02
C ALA A 141 -17.30 10.37 -2.10
N SER A 142 -17.19 11.07 -0.95
CA SER A 142 -17.28 12.53 -0.84
C SER A 142 -15.94 13.26 -0.73
N THR A 143 -14.80 12.54 -0.86
CA THR A 143 -13.44 13.11 -0.80
C THR A 143 -12.60 12.63 -1.97
N ASP A 144 -11.62 13.45 -2.39
CA ASP A 144 -10.75 13.14 -3.52
C ASP A 144 -9.40 12.55 -3.09
N PHE A 145 -8.78 13.09 -2.04
CA PHE A 145 -7.40 12.79 -1.63
C PHE A 145 -7.29 11.84 -0.44
N VAL A 146 -8.38 11.65 0.31
CA VAL A 146 -8.38 10.84 1.54
C VAL A 146 -8.33 9.36 1.20
N CYS A 147 -7.40 8.65 1.86
CA CYS A 147 -7.28 7.20 1.80
C CYS A 147 -7.49 6.59 3.19
N SER A 148 -8.07 5.39 3.20
CA SER A 148 -8.46 4.68 4.40
C SER A 148 -7.78 3.33 4.52
N SER A 149 -7.53 2.90 5.76
CA SER A 149 -7.10 1.54 6.05
C SER A 149 -7.61 1.02 7.39
N ILE A 150 -7.86 -0.28 7.46
CA ILE A 150 -8.29 -0.93 8.70
C ILE A 150 -7.38 -2.13 8.97
N ASN A 151 -6.71 -2.14 10.13
CA ASN A 151 -5.90 -3.26 10.55
C ASN A 151 -6.72 -4.25 11.37
N LEU A 152 -7.14 -5.36 10.76
CA LEU A 152 -8.07 -6.35 11.33
C LEU A 152 -7.41 -7.49 12.07
N GLY A 153 -6.14 -7.75 11.78
CA GLY A 153 -5.44 -8.93 12.28
C GLY A 153 -3.99 -8.68 12.64
N SER A 154 -3.45 -9.54 13.45
CA SER A 154 -2.01 -9.58 13.69
C SER A 154 -1.57 -10.97 14.16
N THR A 155 -0.30 -11.27 13.96
CA THR A 155 0.32 -12.50 14.50
C THR A 155 0.14 -12.63 16.00
N ARG A 156 0.12 -11.51 16.74
CA ARG A 156 0.01 -11.50 18.21
C ARG A 156 -1.41 -11.62 18.73
N THR A 157 -2.42 -11.16 17.96
CA THR A 157 -3.79 -11.05 18.46
C THR A 157 -4.79 -11.94 17.73
N GLY A 158 -4.40 -12.52 16.59
CA GLY A 158 -5.33 -13.25 15.73
C GLY A 158 -6.11 -12.33 14.80
N ILE A 159 -7.28 -12.77 14.35
CA ILE A 159 -8.12 -12.07 13.38
C ILE A 159 -9.45 -11.68 14.01
N ASN A 160 -9.83 -10.41 13.91
CA ASN A 160 -11.14 -9.91 14.35
C ASN A 160 -12.20 -10.16 13.27
N MET A 161 -12.92 -11.29 13.38
CA MET A 161 -13.91 -11.71 12.38
C MET A 161 -15.15 -10.80 12.31
N ASN A 162 -15.48 -10.10 13.41
CA ASN A 162 -16.56 -9.10 13.39
C ASN A 162 -16.18 -7.91 12.47
N ALA A 163 -14.93 -7.45 12.58
CA ALA A 163 -14.41 -6.40 11.72
C ALA A 163 -14.22 -6.89 10.27
N VAL A 164 -13.81 -8.15 10.05
CA VAL A 164 -13.74 -8.77 8.71
C VAL A 164 -15.11 -8.71 8.02
N ARG A 165 -16.16 -9.15 8.72
CA ARG A 165 -17.54 -9.10 8.18
C ARG A 165 -17.97 -7.67 7.87
N LEU A 166 -17.73 -6.74 8.78
CA LEU A 166 -18.07 -5.33 8.58
C LEU A 166 -17.32 -4.75 7.39
N MET A 167 -16.04 -5.08 7.20
CA MET A 167 -15.27 -4.55 6.08
C MET A 167 -15.71 -5.11 4.73
N GLY A 168 -16.15 -6.36 4.62
CA GLY A 168 -16.77 -6.86 3.39
C GLY A 168 -18.03 -6.07 3.00
N GLN A 169 -18.88 -5.72 3.99
CA GLN A 169 -20.06 -4.86 3.78
C GLN A 169 -19.64 -3.42 3.40
N THR A 170 -18.63 -2.87 4.06
CA THR A 170 -18.10 -1.53 3.83
C THR A 170 -17.51 -1.40 2.42
N ILE A 171 -16.72 -2.37 1.98
CA ILE A 171 -16.13 -2.38 0.63
C ILE A 171 -17.23 -2.44 -0.43
N HIS A 172 -18.20 -3.35 -0.28
CA HIS A 172 -19.31 -3.47 -1.22
C HIS A 172 -20.12 -2.16 -1.28
N LYS A 173 -20.42 -1.54 -0.13
CA LYS A 173 -21.12 -0.27 -0.06
C LYS A 173 -20.31 0.88 -0.67
N THR A 174 -18.99 0.89 -0.50
CA THR A 174 -18.10 1.88 -1.12
C THR A 174 -18.13 1.73 -2.64
N ALA A 175 -18.13 0.49 -3.15
CA ALA A 175 -18.26 0.20 -4.58
C ALA A 175 -19.58 0.76 -5.15
N GLU A 176 -20.70 0.51 -4.47
CA GLU A 176 -22.03 1.05 -4.87
C GLU A 176 -22.04 2.58 -4.93
N LEU A 177 -21.53 3.26 -3.88
CA LEU A 177 -21.54 4.73 -3.80
C LEU A 177 -20.58 5.41 -4.80
N THR A 178 -19.66 4.66 -5.39
CA THR A 178 -18.71 5.16 -6.39
C THR A 178 -18.81 4.43 -7.74
N ALA A 179 -19.96 3.81 -8.01
CA ALA A 179 -20.23 3.08 -9.23
C ALA A 179 -20.12 3.94 -10.51
N ASP A 180 -20.40 5.22 -10.40
CA ASP A 180 -20.25 6.22 -11.46
C ASP A 180 -18.80 6.49 -11.87
N ARG A 181 -17.82 6.01 -11.06
CA ARG A 181 -16.37 6.12 -11.25
C ARG A 181 -15.71 4.74 -11.19
N ASP A 182 -16.31 3.72 -11.78
CA ASP A 182 -15.81 2.34 -11.80
C ASP A 182 -15.44 1.81 -10.40
N SER A 183 -16.20 2.17 -9.38
CA SER A 183 -15.99 1.78 -7.97
C SER A 183 -14.62 2.23 -7.39
N LEU A 184 -14.07 3.34 -7.90
CA LEU A 184 -12.74 3.86 -7.56
C LEU A 184 -12.56 4.17 -6.06
N GLY A 185 -13.65 4.38 -5.31
CA GLY A 185 -13.58 4.53 -3.86
C GLY A 185 -12.89 3.34 -3.18
N CYS A 186 -13.07 2.13 -3.71
CA CYS A 186 -12.42 0.94 -3.18
C CYS A 186 -10.91 0.91 -3.40
N ALA A 187 -10.38 1.59 -4.43
CA ALA A 187 -8.94 1.73 -4.64
C ALA A 187 -8.25 2.59 -3.57
N LYS A 188 -9.02 3.39 -2.83
CA LYS A 188 -8.56 4.22 -1.71
C LYS A 188 -8.70 3.54 -0.34
N LEU A 189 -9.12 2.27 -0.29
CA LEU A 189 -9.38 1.50 0.93
C LEU A 189 -8.53 0.23 0.97
N VAL A 190 -7.78 0.06 2.04
CA VAL A 190 -6.93 -1.12 2.27
C VAL A 190 -7.27 -1.77 3.61
N VAL A 191 -7.36 -3.09 3.62
CA VAL A 191 -7.53 -3.88 4.84
C VAL A 191 -6.23 -4.61 5.14
N PHE A 192 -5.72 -4.49 6.38
CA PHE A 192 -4.40 -5.01 6.77
C PHE A 192 -4.44 -6.10 7.84
N CYS A 193 -3.43 -6.96 7.78
CA CYS A 193 -2.88 -7.71 8.91
C CYS A 193 -1.44 -7.27 9.15
N ASN A 194 -1.04 -7.07 10.41
CA ASN A 194 0.31 -6.63 10.79
C ASN A 194 0.73 -5.34 10.04
N ALA A 195 -0.14 -4.34 9.96
CA ALA A 195 0.17 -3.07 9.28
C ALA A 195 1.39 -2.39 9.93
N PRO A 196 2.40 -1.94 9.15
CA PRO A 196 3.49 -1.15 9.67
C PRO A 196 3.04 0.29 9.95
N ASP A 197 3.63 0.88 10.99
CA ASP A 197 3.29 2.23 11.47
C ASP A 197 3.96 3.36 10.65
N ASP A 198 4.95 3.01 9.82
CA ASP A 198 5.84 3.92 9.10
C ASP A 198 5.72 3.82 7.57
N ASN A 199 4.70 3.16 7.05
CA ASN A 199 4.50 2.92 5.63
C ASN A 199 4.27 4.22 4.83
N PRO A 200 5.17 4.60 3.88
CA PRO A 200 4.98 5.78 3.05
C PRO A 200 4.25 5.51 1.72
N PHE A 201 4.06 4.25 1.37
CA PHE A 201 3.81 3.84 -0.01
C PHE A 201 2.35 3.63 -0.35
N MET A 202 1.61 2.88 0.47
CA MET A 202 0.25 2.49 0.12
C MET A 202 -0.77 3.60 0.34
N ALA A 203 -1.83 3.57 -0.47
CA ALA A 203 -3.07 4.21 -0.11
C ALA A 203 -3.52 3.70 1.27
N GLY A 204 -3.93 4.60 2.16
CA GLY A 204 -4.30 4.22 3.53
C GLY A 204 -3.14 3.99 4.50
N ALA A 205 -1.91 4.33 4.14
CA ALA A 205 -0.82 4.48 5.10
C ALA A 205 -1.25 5.38 6.27
N PHE A 206 -0.77 5.12 7.47
CA PHE A 206 -1.04 5.96 8.64
C PHE A 206 0.25 6.23 9.41
N HIS A 207 0.22 7.26 10.24
CA HIS A 207 1.31 7.62 11.12
C HIS A 207 1.10 6.97 12.49
N GLY A 208 2.04 6.13 12.92
CA GLY A 208 1.95 5.39 14.17
C GLY A 208 1.89 6.30 15.41
N VAL A 209 1.21 5.86 16.45
CA VAL A 209 1.03 6.64 17.68
C VAL A 209 2.31 6.80 18.48
N THR A 210 3.32 6.00 18.21
CA THR A 210 4.63 6.04 18.87
C THR A 210 5.69 6.77 18.04
N GLU A 211 5.32 7.24 16.86
CA GLU A 211 6.20 7.99 15.99
C GLU A 211 6.39 9.45 16.46
N ALA A 212 7.37 10.14 15.88
CA ALA A 212 7.64 11.55 16.16
C ALA A 212 6.44 12.45 15.77
N ASP A 213 6.38 13.67 16.30
CA ASP A 213 5.32 14.64 15.96
C ASP A 213 5.21 14.89 14.44
N ARG A 214 6.37 14.94 13.78
CA ARG A 214 6.49 14.96 12.30
C ARG A 214 7.70 14.13 11.88
N ILE A 215 7.58 13.42 10.75
CA ILE A 215 8.65 12.58 10.19
C ILE A 215 8.59 12.59 8.67
N ILE A 216 9.73 12.43 8.00
CA ILE A 216 9.81 12.24 6.55
C ILE A 216 10.15 10.78 6.26
N ASN A 217 9.26 10.09 5.56
CA ASN A 217 9.48 8.75 5.02
C ASN A 217 9.51 8.83 3.49
N VAL A 218 10.39 8.06 2.87
CA VAL A 218 10.54 8.05 1.41
C VAL A 218 10.35 6.65 0.87
N GLY A 219 9.51 6.54 -0.14
CA GLY A 219 9.35 5.32 -0.92
C GLY A 219 10.11 5.42 -2.23
N VAL A 220 11.00 4.48 -2.51
CA VAL A 220 11.74 4.37 -3.76
C VAL A 220 11.39 3.09 -4.47
N SER A 221 11.28 3.14 -5.81
CA SER A 221 10.89 2.00 -6.62
C SER A 221 11.80 1.86 -7.84
N GLY A 222 11.81 0.69 -8.44
CA GLY A 222 12.61 0.41 -9.63
C GLY A 222 12.50 -1.05 -10.08
N PRO A 223 11.28 -1.58 -10.35
CA PRO A 223 11.15 -2.89 -10.99
C PRO A 223 11.92 -2.95 -12.31
N GLY A 224 11.83 -1.90 -13.14
CA GLY A 224 12.55 -1.79 -14.39
C GLY A 224 14.07 -1.90 -14.23
N VAL A 225 14.63 -1.28 -13.19
CA VAL A 225 16.08 -1.36 -12.90
C VAL A 225 16.51 -2.80 -12.60
N VAL A 226 15.72 -3.52 -11.80
CA VAL A 226 15.99 -4.93 -11.46
C VAL A 226 15.83 -5.80 -12.70
N LYS A 227 14.77 -5.62 -13.48
CA LYS A 227 14.55 -6.34 -14.74
C LYS A 227 15.72 -6.17 -15.70
N TYR A 228 16.12 -4.93 -15.95
CA TYR A 228 17.23 -4.62 -16.85
C TYR A 228 18.58 -5.22 -16.38
N ALA A 229 18.81 -5.22 -15.06
CA ALA A 229 20.00 -5.86 -14.51
C ALA A 229 19.99 -7.39 -14.72
N LEU A 230 18.82 -8.04 -14.62
CA LEU A 230 18.66 -9.48 -14.84
C LEU A 230 18.78 -9.88 -16.32
N GLU A 231 18.33 -9.03 -17.25
CA GLU A 231 18.54 -9.26 -18.69
C GLU A 231 20.02 -9.47 -19.05
N LYS A 232 20.93 -8.78 -18.36
CA LYS A 232 22.39 -8.88 -18.57
C LYS A 232 23.00 -10.19 -18.08
N VAL A 233 22.29 -10.92 -17.22
CA VAL A 233 22.72 -12.19 -16.63
C VAL A 233 21.77 -13.35 -16.96
N ARG A 234 21.03 -13.23 -18.05
CA ARG A 234 20.08 -14.25 -18.50
C ARG A 234 20.79 -15.59 -18.76
N GLY A 235 20.26 -16.66 -18.17
CA GLY A 235 20.86 -18.01 -18.30
C GLY A 235 21.95 -18.33 -17.28
N GLU A 236 22.34 -17.38 -16.44
CA GLU A 236 23.28 -17.61 -15.34
C GLU A 236 22.62 -18.36 -14.16
N SER A 237 23.45 -18.79 -13.19
CA SER A 237 22.98 -19.53 -12.02
C SER A 237 22.16 -18.66 -11.07
N PHE A 238 21.37 -19.29 -10.17
CA PHE A 238 20.62 -18.58 -9.14
C PHE A 238 21.50 -17.74 -8.22
N GLU A 239 22.74 -18.16 -7.97
CA GLU A 239 23.70 -17.39 -7.16
C GLU A 239 24.02 -16.04 -7.84
N VAL A 240 24.24 -16.05 -9.16
CA VAL A 240 24.50 -14.83 -9.94
C VAL A 240 23.26 -13.94 -9.96
N LEU A 241 22.05 -14.51 -10.15
CA LEU A 241 20.80 -13.77 -10.09
C LEU A 241 20.61 -13.11 -8.72
N CYS A 242 20.78 -13.84 -7.62
CA CYS A 242 20.67 -13.34 -6.26
C CYS A 242 21.61 -12.16 -5.99
N GLU A 243 22.88 -12.28 -6.38
CA GLU A 243 23.86 -11.21 -6.21
C GLU A 243 23.51 -9.98 -7.05
N THR A 244 23.01 -10.18 -8.27
CA THR A 244 22.59 -9.10 -9.15
C THR A 244 21.41 -8.33 -8.56
N ILE A 245 20.35 -9.01 -8.13
CA ILE A 245 19.18 -8.38 -7.49
C ILE A 245 19.61 -7.61 -6.24
N LYS A 246 20.40 -8.22 -5.37
CA LYS A 246 20.87 -7.61 -4.12
C LYS A 246 21.68 -6.33 -4.37
N LYS A 247 22.62 -6.36 -5.31
CA LYS A 247 23.44 -5.19 -5.69
C LYS A 247 22.58 -4.07 -6.28
N THR A 248 21.61 -4.41 -7.13
CA THR A 248 20.69 -3.44 -7.72
C THR A 248 19.81 -2.79 -6.66
N ALA A 249 19.21 -3.60 -5.78
CA ALA A 249 18.40 -3.12 -4.66
C ALA A 249 19.20 -2.20 -3.72
N PHE A 250 20.47 -2.51 -3.46
CA PHE A 250 21.39 -1.63 -2.72
C PHE A 250 21.50 -0.25 -3.36
N LYS A 251 21.71 -0.17 -4.67
CA LYS A 251 21.86 1.11 -5.39
C LYS A 251 20.57 1.92 -5.35
N VAL A 252 19.44 1.30 -5.66
CA VAL A 252 18.12 1.94 -5.61
C VAL A 252 17.82 2.51 -4.21
N THR A 253 18.09 1.75 -3.15
CA THR A 253 17.92 2.21 -1.76
C THR A 253 18.79 3.44 -1.45
N ARG A 254 20.02 3.49 -1.96
CA ARG A 254 20.92 4.64 -1.76
C ARG A 254 20.37 5.92 -2.38
N VAL A 255 19.70 5.81 -3.52
CA VAL A 255 19.01 6.96 -4.16
C VAL A 255 17.87 7.46 -3.26
N GLY A 256 17.02 6.54 -2.77
CA GLY A 256 15.94 6.90 -1.83
C GLY A 256 16.47 7.58 -0.57
N GLN A 257 17.56 7.07 0.00
CA GLN A 257 18.18 7.67 1.19
C GLN A 257 18.76 9.08 0.93
N LEU A 258 19.32 9.31 -0.25
CA LEU A 258 19.80 10.65 -0.65
C LEU A 258 18.65 11.65 -0.64
N VAL A 259 17.55 11.33 -1.31
CA VAL A 259 16.35 12.17 -1.36
C VAL A 259 15.74 12.39 0.04
N ALA A 260 15.68 11.34 0.86
CA ALA A 260 15.13 11.42 2.21
C ALA A 260 15.92 12.38 3.11
N ARG A 261 17.25 12.32 3.05
CA ARG A 261 18.12 13.23 3.83
C ARG A 261 17.98 14.67 3.38
N GLU A 262 17.91 14.90 2.08
CA GLU A 262 17.74 16.26 1.54
C GLU A 262 16.37 16.84 1.92
N ALA A 263 15.29 16.04 1.79
CA ALA A 263 13.95 16.45 2.20
C ALA A 263 13.89 16.76 3.70
N SER A 264 14.51 15.92 4.54
CA SER A 264 14.62 16.14 5.98
C SER A 264 15.34 17.45 6.30
N ALA A 265 16.46 17.71 5.65
CA ALA A 265 17.25 18.92 5.87
C ALA A 265 16.49 20.19 5.44
N LYS A 266 15.91 20.22 4.24
CA LYS A 266 15.17 21.38 3.71
C LYS A 266 13.89 21.67 4.51
N LEU A 267 13.16 20.63 4.94
CA LEU A 267 11.91 20.79 5.71
C LEU A 267 12.14 21.00 7.21
N GLY A 268 13.35 20.74 7.74
CA GLY A 268 13.60 20.75 9.17
C GLY A 268 12.78 19.71 9.95
N VAL A 269 12.53 18.55 9.33
CA VAL A 269 11.73 17.44 9.89
C VAL A 269 12.61 16.19 9.94
N PRO A 270 12.62 15.41 11.05
CA PRO A 270 13.44 14.21 11.15
C PRO A 270 13.21 13.23 9.99
N PHE A 271 14.28 12.58 9.54
CA PHE A 271 14.21 11.47 8.60
C PHE A 271 13.85 10.18 9.35
N GLY A 272 12.81 9.50 8.91
CA GLY A 272 12.32 8.23 9.43
C GLY A 272 12.91 7.05 8.68
N ILE A 273 12.27 6.63 7.59
CA ILE A 273 12.67 5.43 6.84
C ILE A 273 12.72 5.65 5.33
N VAL A 274 13.46 4.75 4.68
CA VAL A 274 13.34 4.46 3.25
C VAL A 274 12.64 3.14 3.08
N ASP A 275 11.56 3.16 2.33
CA ASP A 275 10.86 1.96 1.87
C ASP A 275 11.36 1.64 0.45
N LEU A 276 12.06 0.52 0.31
CA LEU A 276 12.41 -0.03 -1.00
C LEU A 276 11.35 -1.05 -1.40
N SER A 277 10.33 -0.59 -2.08
CA SER A 277 9.31 -1.46 -2.65
C SER A 277 9.40 -1.47 -4.16
N LEU A 278 9.56 -2.66 -4.74
CA LEU A 278 9.41 -2.84 -6.18
C LEU A 278 7.91 -2.73 -6.50
N ALA A 279 7.43 -1.50 -6.56
CA ALA A 279 6.05 -1.16 -6.88
C ALA A 279 5.99 -0.81 -8.37
N PRO A 280 5.38 -1.65 -9.21
CA PRO A 280 5.35 -1.45 -10.65
C PRO A 280 4.49 -0.24 -11.04
N THR A 281 4.60 0.14 -12.31
CA THR A 281 3.68 1.08 -12.97
C THR A 281 3.15 0.43 -14.25
N PRO A 282 2.08 0.97 -14.85
CA PRO A 282 1.59 0.50 -16.16
C PRO A 282 2.57 0.72 -17.32
N ALA A 283 3.70 1.37 -17.06
CA ALA A 283 4.74 1.61 -18.08
C ALA A 283 5.39 0.29 -18.50
N ILE A 284 5.59 0.13 -19.81
CA ILE A 284 6.27 -1.05 -20.37
C ILE A 284 7.69 -1.15 -19.78
N GLY A 285 8.02 -2.33 -19.25
CA GLY A 285 9.33 -2.62 -18.67
C GLY A 285 9.44 -2.31 -17.18
N ASP A 286 8.43 -1.71 -16.55
CA ASP A 286 8.38 -1.45 -15.10
C ASP A 286 7.40 -2.44 -14.42
N SER A 287 7.73 -3.74 -14.49
CA SER A 287 6.86 -4.84 -14.09
C SER A 287 7.58 -5.86 -13.23
N VAL A 288 6.96 -6.24 -12.11
CA VAL A 288 7.42 -7.35 -11.26
C VAL A 288 7.18 -8.69 -11.96
N ALA A 289 6.11 -8.83 -12.72
CA ALA A 289 5.87 -10.03 -13.52
C ALA A 289 6.98 -10.23 -14.58
N ASP A 290 7.47 -9.16 -15.19
CA ASP A 290 8.60 -9.23 -16.13
C ASP A 290 9.89 -9.69 -15.42
N ILE A 291 10.14 -9.24 -14.19
CA ILE A 291 11.27 -9.74 -13.38
C ILE A 291 11.16 -11.25 -13.17
N LEU A 292 9.95 -11.74 -12.86
CA LEU A 292 9.71 -13.18 -12.69
C LEU A 292 9.97 -13.96 -13.99
N CYS A 293 9.66 -13.36 -15.14
CA CYS A 293 9.99 -13.94 -16.44
C CYS A 293 11.52 -13.96 -16.70
N GLU A 294 12.26 -12.92 -16.32
CA GLU A 294 13.72 -12.91 -16.41
C GLU A 294 14.38 -13.92 -15.48
N ILE A 295 13.75 -14.26 -14.34
CA ILE A 295 14.19 -15.36 -13.46
C ILE A 295 14.01 -16.74 -14.12
N GLY A 296 13.19 -16.85 -15.18
CA GLY A 296 13.05 -18.06 -15.98
C GLY A 296 11.62 -18.61 -16.07
N LEU A 297 10.60 -17.84 -15.68
CA LEU A 297 9.20 -18.24 -15.86
C LEU A 297 8.69 -17.79 -17.23
N GLU A 298 7.88 -18.61 -17.87
CA GLU A 298 7.21 -18.22 -19.12
C GLU A 298 6.20 -17.07 -18.87
N LYS A 299 5.50 -17.12 -17.74
CA LYS A 299 4.52 -16.12 -17.31
C LYS A 299 4.31 -16.15 -15.80
N ALA A 300 4.01 -15.00 -15.20
CA ALA A 300 3.56 -14.95 -13.82
C ALA A 300 2.28 -15.81 -13.64
N GLY A 301 2.23 -16.61 -12.57
CA GLY A 301 1.17 -17.59 -12.35
C GLY A 301 1.58 -19.03 -12.66
N ALA A 302 2.58 -19.27 -13.51
CA ALA A 302 3.13 -20.59 -13.79
C ALA A 302 3.65 -21.28 -12.51
N PRO A 303 3.72 -22.64 -12.48
CA PRO A 303 4.43 -23.35 -11.41
C PRO A 303 5.86 -22.79 -11.25
N GLY A 304 6.27 -22.52 -9.98
CA GLY A 304 7.54 -21.85 -9.68
C GLY A 304 7.40 -20.36 -9.34
N THR A 305 6.31 -19.69 -9.69
CA THR A 305 6.11 -18.24 -9.46
C THR A 305 6.30 -17.86 -7.98
N THR A 306 5.71 -18.61 -7.04
CA THR A 306 5.85 -18.34 -5.60
C THR A 306 7.31 -18.49 -5.15
N ALA A 307 8.06 -19.47 -5.67
CA ALA A 307 9.47 -19.66 -5.34
C ALA A 307 10.34 -18.51 -5.90
N ALA A 308 10.12 -18.12 -7.16
CA ALA A 308 10.83 -17.01 -7.79
C ALA A 308 10.54 -15.68 -7.07
N LEU A 309 9.29 -15.44 -6.65
CA LEU A 309 8.91 -14.27 -5.88
C LEU A 309 9.54 -14.28 -4.48
N ALA A 310 9.64 -15.43 -3.83
CA ALA A 310 10.33 -15.56 -2.54
C ALA A 310 11.81 -15.18 -2.66
N LEU A 311 12.49 -15.68 -3.70
CA LEU A 311 13.87 -15.31 -4.02
C LEU A 311 13.99 -13.80 -4.24
N LEU A 312 13.16 -13.23 -5.11
CA LEU A 312 13.17 -11.80 -5.42
C LEU A 312 13.01 -10.96 -4.15
N ASN A 313 11.96 -11.24 -3.37
CA ASN A 313 11.62 -10.47 -2.18
C ASN A 313 12.75 -10.51 -1.12
N ASP A 314 13.36 -11.67 -0.91
CA ASP A 314 14.47 -11.85 0.03
C ASP A 314 15.72 -11.06 -0.41
N GLN A 315 16.11 -11.14 -1.70
CA GLN A 315 17.27 -10.43 -2.19
C GLN A 315 17.08 -8.91 -2.21
N VAL A 316 15.89 -8.43 -2.50
CA VAL A 316 15.54 -7.00 -2.42
C VAL A 316 15.71 -6.50 -0.99
N LYS A 317 15.16 -7.20 -0.01
CA LYS A 317 15.30 -6.86 1.42
C LYS A 317 16.75 -6.86 1.88
N LYS A 318 17.54 -7.86 1.48
CA LYS A 318 18.98 -7.93 1.79
C LYS A 318 19.73 -6.74 1.22
N GLY A 319 19.47 -6.37 -0.03
CA GLY A 319 20.10 -5.21 -0.66
C GLY A 319 19.74 -3.90 0.06
N GLY A 320 18.47 -3.73 0.42
CA GLY A 320 17.99 -2.58 1.17
C GLY A 320 18.68 -2.42 2.53
N VAL A 321 18.68 -3.46 3.36
CA VAL A 321 19.30 -3.44 4.71
C VAL A 321 20.80 -3.18 4.63
N MET A 322 21.49 -3.69 3.59
CA MET A 322 22.91 -3.40 3.39
C MET A 322 23.18 -1.95 2.99
N ALA A 323 22.21 -1.27 2.35
CA ALA A 323 22.35 0.11 1.87
C ALA A 323 22.07 1.15 2.95
N SER A 324 21.15 0.87 3.87
CA SER A 324 20.66 1.82 4.86
C SER A 324 20.21 1.12 6.14
N SER A 325 20.54 1.72 7.29
CA SER A 325 19.97 1.34 8.59
C SER A 325 18.55 1.90 8.82
N TYR A 326 18.03 2.67 7.86
CA TYR A 326 16.72 3.31 7.91
C TYR A 326 15.69 2.61 7.01
N VAL A 327 15.89 1.33 6.69
CA VAL A 327 14.92 0.57 5.90
C VAL A 327 13.71 0.22 6.78
N GLY A 328 12.53 0.50 6.27
CA GLY A 328 11.26 0.26 6.95
C GLY A 328 10.09 0.11 5.99
N GLY A 329 8.89 0.39 6.46
CA GLY A 329 7.67 0.29 5.68
C GLY A 329 7.35 -1.13 5.23
N LEU A 330 7.01 -1.29 3.97
CA LEU A 330 6.66 -2.58 3.37
C LEU A 330 7.84 -3.28 2.70
N SER A 331 8.84 -2.57 2.28
CA SER A 331 10.07 -2.99 1.58
C SER A 331 10.05 -4.41 0.99
N GLY A 332 10.17 -4.53 -0.34
CA GLY A 332 10.17 -5.81 -1.04
C GLY A 332 9.42 -5.75 -2.38
N ALA A 333 8.91 -6.87 -2.84
CA ALA A 333 8.21 -6.97 -4.12
C ALA A 333 6.69 -6.83 -3.93
N PHE A 334 6.07 -5.90 -4.67
CA PHE A 334 4.62 -5.72 -4.78
C PHE A 334 4.08 -6.51 -5.97
N ILE A 335 2.83 -6.95 -5.87
CA ILE A 335 2.16 -7.71 -6.92
C ILE A 335 0.75 -7.16 -7.21
N PRO A 336 0.58 -5.84 -7.40
CA PRO A 336 -0.72 -5.29 -7.78
C PRO A 336 -1.09 -5.76 -9.19
N VAL A 337 -2.38 -6.04 -9.41
CA VAL A 337 -2.80 -6.52 -10.74
C VAL A 337 -2.94 -5.36 -11.72
N SER A 338 -3.53 -4.23 -11.34
CA SER A 338 -3.81 -3.13 -12.29
C SER A 338 -2.61 -2.24 -12.59
N GLU A 339 -1.61 -2.23 -11.73
CA GLU A 339 -0.45 -1.34 -11.83
C GLU A 339 0.75 -2.01 -12.55
N ASP A 340 0.62 -3.29 -12.94
CA ASP A 340 1.68 -4.11 -13.52
C ASP A 340 1.20 -4.75 -14.84
N GLN A 341 1.74 -4.31 -15.97
CA GLN A 341 1.29 -4.81 -17.28
C GLN A 341 1.45 -6.33 -17.41
N GLY A 342 2.52 -6.91 -16.88
CA GLY A 342 2.71 -8.36 -16.92
C GLY A 342 1.73 -9.13 -16.02
N MET A 343 1.32 -8.56 -14.87
CA MET A 343 0.26 -9.14 -14.03
C MET A 343 -1.10 -9.03 -14.70
N ILE A 344 -1.41 -7.88 -15.35
CA ILE A 344 -2.61 -7.69 -16.14
C ILE A 344 -2.71 -8.76 -17.22
N ASP A 345 -1.65 -8.97 -17.97
CA ASP A 345 -1.60 -9.95 -19.08
C ASP A 345 -1.75 -11.38 -18.54
N ALA A 346 -1.14 -11.68 -17.41
CA ALA A 346 -1.24 -12.99 -16.76
C ALA A 346 -2.66 -13.27 -16.24
N ALA A 347 -3.31 -12.28 -15.64
CA ALA A 347 -4.71 -12.37 -15.20
C ALA A 347 -5.66 -12.49 -16.40
N SER A 348 -5.46 -11.70 -17.44
CA SER A 348 -6.31 -11.70 -18.64
C SER A 348 -6.30 -13.03 -19.38
N CYS A 349 -5.19 -13.76 -19.40
CA CYS A 349 -5.10 -15.08 -20.04
C CYS A 349 -5.41 -16.24 -19.08
N GLY A 350 -5.76 -15.97 -17.83
CA GLY A 350 -6.09 -16.99 -16.82
C GLY A 350 -4.88 -17.73 -16.23
N ALA A 351 -3.65 -17.29 -16.50
CA ALA A 351 -2.46 -17.84 -15.85
C ALA A 351 -2.37 -17.45 -14.37
N LEU A 352 -2.91 -16.27 -14.02
CA LEU A 352 -2.95 -15.74 -12.66
C LEU A 352 -4.40 -15.71 -12.17
N THR A 353 -4.68 -16.41 -11.08
CA THR A 353 -5.98 -16.44 -10.38
C THR A 353 -5.86 -15.83 -8.99
N ILE A 354 -6.98 -15.55 -8.32
CA ILE A 354 -6.98 -15.02 -6.95
C ILE A 354 -6.27 -16.02 -6.02
N GLU A 355 -6.57 -17.31 -6.11
CA GLU A 355 -5.94 -18.35 -5.28
C GLU A 355 -4.42 -18.45 -5.53
N LYS A 356 -3.98 -18.20 -6.78
CA LYS A 356 -2.55 -18.14 -7.08
C LYS A 356 -1.91 -16.89 -6.49
N LEU A 357 -2.60 -15.76 -6.54
CA LEU A 357 -2.17 -14.53 -5.87
C LEU A 357 -2.07 -14.73 -4.36
N GLU A 358 -3.05 -15.34 -3.71
CA GLU A 358 -3.01 -15.69 -2.28
C GLU A 358 -1.77 -16.54 -1.94
N ALA A 359 -1.44 -17.54 -2.75
CA ALA A 359 -0.20 -18.30 -2.56
C ALA A 359 1.06 -17.42 -2.70
N MET A 360 1.05 -16.45 -3.61
CA MET A 360 2.15 -15.49 -3.81
C MET A 360 2.24 -14.51 -2.64
N THR A 361 1.11 -14.13 -2.03
CA THR A 361 1.10 -13.21 -0.88
C THR A 361 1.74 -13.78 0.37
N CYS A 362 1.91 -15.10 0.45
CA CYS A 362 2.74 -15.72 1.50
C CYS A 362 4.18 -15.20 1.51
N VAL A 363 4.71 -14.76 0.38
CA VAL A 363 6.13 -14.42 0.18
C VAL A 363 6.37 -13.02 -0.41
N CYS A 364 5.35 -12.30 -0.86
CA CYS A 364 5.47 -10.90 -1.28
C CYS A 364 5.56 -9.95 -0.09
N SER A 365 5.70 -8.66 -0.32
CA SER A 365 5.80 -7.67 0.76
C SER A 365 4.46 -7.05 1.17
N VAL A 366 3.40 -7.21 0.39
CA VAL A 366 2.10 -6.55 0.65
C VAL A 366 0.97 -7.55 0.82
N GLY A 367 0.37 -8.06 -0.24
CA GLY A 367 -0.84 -8.88 -0.22
C GLY A 367 -1.58 -8.81 -1.56
N LEU A 368 -2.88 -9.07 -1.53
CA LEU A 368 -3.76 -8.87 -2.69
C LEU A 368 -3.96 -7.38 -2.92
N ASP A 369 -3.51 -6.90 -4.07
CA ASP A 369 -3.53 -5.48 -4.35
C ASP A 369 -4.14 -5.15 -5.72
N MET A 370 -5.04 -4.17 -5.73
CA MET A 370 -5.76 -3.71 -6.93
C MET A 370 -6.45 -4.84 -7.70
N ILE A 371 -7.22 -5.66 -6.97
CA ILE A 371 -7.94 -6.80 -7.55
C ILE A 371 -9.36 -6.37 -7.93
N ALA A 372 -9.64 -6.25 -9.23
CA ALA A 372 -10.98 -6.01 -9.74
C ALA A 372 -11.76 -7.34 -9.79
N VAL A 373 -12.97 -7.34 -9.22
CA VAL A 373 -13.88 -8.50 -9.20
C VAL A 373 -15.27 -8.09 -9.69
N PRO A 374 -16.15 -9.03 -10.08
CA PRO A 374 -17.52 -8.71 -10.50
C PRO A 374 -18.26 -7.88 -9.45
N GLY A 375 -19.07 -6.92 -9.92
CA GLY A 375 -19.80 -6.02 -9.04
C GLY A 375 -20.88 -6.69 -8.19
N ASP A 376 -21.33 -7.88 -8.57
CA ASP A 376 -22.26 -8.73 -7.82
C ASP A 376 -21.57 -9.65 -6.79
N THR A 377 -20.24 -9.54 -6.63
CA THR A 377 -19.49 -10.27 -5.59
C THR A 377 -20.05 -9.93 -4.22
N THR A 378 -20.54 -10.94 -3.51
CA THR A 378 -21.25 -10.72 -2.24
C THR A 378 -20.33 -10.18 -1.14
N PRO A 379 -20.85 -9.38 -0.17
CA PRO A 379 -20.07 -8.97 1.00
C PRO A 379 -19.43 -10.15 1.77
N ALA A 380 -20.11 -11.31 1.79
CA ALA A 380 -19.56 -12.50 2.43
C ALA A 380 -18.34 -13.05 1.69
N THR A 381 -18.37 -13.09 0.36
CA THR A 381 -17.22 -13.53 -0.47
C THR A 381 -16.04 -12.59 -0.29
N ILE A 382 -16.28 -11.27 -0.30
CA ILE A 382 -15.23 -10.25 -0.02
C ILE A 382 -14.63 -10.49 1.37
N SER A 383 -15.48 -10.72 2.38
CA SER A 383 -15.03 -11.04 3.74
C SER A 383 -14.21 -12.33 3.80
N GLY A 384 -14.55 -13.33 3.00
CA GLY A 384 -13.80 -14.59 2.89
C GLY A 384 -12.38 -14.36 2.40
N ILE A 385 -12.23 -13.62 1.30
CA ILE A 385 -10.92 -13.25 0.73
C ILE A 385 -10.09 -12.45 1.75
N ILE A 386 -10.74 -11.50 2.46
CA ILE A 386 -10.08 -10.76 3.55
C ILE A 386 -9.60 -11.73 4.64
N ALA A 387 -10.43 -12.69 5.07
CA ALA A 387 -10.09 -13.64 6.13
C ALA A 387 -8.88 -14.52 5.75
N ASP A 388 -8.81 -14.96 4.49
CA ASP A 388 -7.70 -15.76 3.97
C ASP A 388 -6.40 -14.98 3.98
N GLU A 389 -6.40 -13.74 3.51
CA GLU A 389 -5.23 -12.86 3.56
C GLU A 389 -4.80 -12.51 5.00
N MET A 390 -5.75 -12.29 5.90
CA MET A 390 -5.44 -12.10 7.32
C MET A 390 -4.79 -13.35 7.92
N ALA A 391 -5.25 -14.55 7.56
CA ALA A 391 -4.67 -15.82 8.00
C ALA A 391 -3.24 -15.99 7.46
N ILE A 392 -3.00 -15.68 6.18
CA ILE A 392 -1.67 -15.71 5.57
C ILE A 392 -0.72 -14.77 6.31
N GLY A 393 -1.12 -13.52 6.56
CA GLY A 393 -0.31 -12.54 7.27
C GLY A 393 -0.03 -12.95 8.71
N MET A 394 -1.05 -13.43 9.41
CA MET A 394 -0.97 -13.88 10.80
C MET A 394 -0.01 -15.07 10.96
N VAL A 395 -0.15 -16.08 10.11
CA VAL A 395 0.64 -17.33 10.18
C VAL A 395 2.09 -17.08 9.79
N ASN A 396 2.34 -16.27 8.77
CA ASN A 396 3.70 -16.00 8.27
C ASN A 396 4.41 -14.84 8.98
N ALA A 397 3.79 -14.25 10.01
CA ALA A 397 4.32 -13.10 10.75
C ALA A 397 4.77 -11.95 9.81
N LYS A 398 3.98 -11.68 8.77
CA LYS A 398 4.24 -10.64 7.78
C LYS A 398 3.04 -9.72 7.60
N THR A 399 3.25 -8.55 7.04
CA THR A 399 2.15 -7.70 6.58
C THR A 399 1.45 -8.36 5.40
N THR A 400 0.11 -8.44 5.46
CA THR A 400 -0.73 -8.64 4.29
C THR A 400 -1.77 -7.53 4.20
N ALA A 401 -2.17 -7.22 2.98
CA ALA A 401 -3.16 -6.21 2.66
C ALA A 401 -4.17 -6.77 1.66
N VAL A 402 -5.39 -6.23 1.69
CA VAL A 402 -6.41 -6.50 0.68
C VAL A 402 -6.93 -5.16 0.16
N ARG A 403 -6.72 -4.91 -1.14
CA ARG A 403 -7.31 -3.82 -1.90
C ARG A 403 -8.10 -4.46 -3.05
N ILE A 404 -9.36 -4.82 -2.75
CA ILE A 404 -10.30 -5.48 -3.67
C ILE A 404 -11.36 -4.49 -4.11
N ILE A 405 -11.72 -4.54 -5.39
CA ILE A 405 -12.59 -3.57 -6.04
C ILE A 405 -13.73 -4.33 -6.74
N PRO A 406 -14.90 -4.48 -6.08
CA PRO A 406 -16.11 -4.96 -6.75
C PRO A 406 -16.56 -3.88 -7.74
N VAL A 407 -16.50 -4.16 -9.05
CA VAL A 407 -16.79 -3.14 -10.06
C VAL A 407 -18.24 -3.24 -10.48
N ILE A 408 -19.08 -2.36 -9.96
CA ILE A 408 -20.52 -2.38 -10.17
C ILE A 408 -20.84 -2.30 -11.67
N GLY A 409 -21.64 -3.26 -12.15
CA GLY A 409 -22.04 -3.36 -13.55
C GLY A 409 -21.05 -4.04 -14.49
N LYS A 410 -19.91 -4.52 -13.99
CA LYS A 410 -18.90 -5.27 -14.76
C LYS A 410 -18.93 -6.76 -14.44
N ASN A 411 -18.55 -7.56 -15.43
CA ASN A 411 -18.48 -9.02 -15.37
C ASN A 411 -17.05 -9.51 -15.57
N VAL A 412 -16.80 -10.79 -15.29
CA VAL A 412 -15.51 -11.44 -15.51
C VAL A 412 -15.02 -11.20 -16.95
N GLY A 413 -13.77 -10.73 -17.06
CA GLY A 413 -13.11 -10.42 -18.31
C GLY A 413 -13.31 -8.99 -18.81
N ASP A 414 -14.25 -8.23 -18.24
CA ASP A 414 -14.39 -6.81 -18.57
C ASP A 414 -13.15 -6.02 -18.14
N LYS A 415 -12.84 -4.97 -18.90
CA LYS A 415 -11.75 -4.04 -18.56
C LYS A 415 -12.25 -2.92 -17.67
N VAL A 416 -11.44 -2.56 -16.68
CA VAL A 416 -11.67 -1.43 -15.76
C VAL A 416 -10.49 -0.49 -15.80
N GLU A 417 -10.73 0.80 -15.99
CA GLU A 417 -9.70 1.86 -16.03
C GLU A 417 -9.72 2.63 -14.71
N PHE A 418 -8.60 2.61 -13.98
CA PHE A 418 -8.44 3.41 -12.75
C PHE A 418 -7.66 4.70 -13.00
N GLY A 419 -6.95 4.77 -14.13
CA GLY A 419 -6.21 5.95 -14.59
C GLY A 419 -4.88 6.17 -13.87
N GLY A 420 -4.03 7.02 -14.47
CA GLY A 420 -2.73 7.40 -13.93
C GLY A 420 -1.85 6.20 -13.56
N LEU A 421 -1.25 6.24 -12.37
CA LEU A 421 -0.41 5.16 -11.86
C LEU A 421 -1.20 3.89 -11.46
N LEU A 422 -2.51 4.00 -11.24
CA LEU A 422 -3.34 2.85 -10.90
C LEU A 422 -3.65 1.96 -12.10
N GLY A 423 -3.48 2.47 -13.33
CA GLY A 423 -3.59 1.74 -14.58
C GLY A 423 -4.96 1.16 -14.85
N TRP A 424 -5.01 -0.10 -15.27
CA TRP A 424 -6.24 -0.81 -15.58
C TRP A 424 -6.15 -2.28 -15.16
N ALA A 425 -7.29 -2.94 -14.97
CA ALA A 425 -7.32 -4.36 -14.64
C ALA A 425 -8.40 -5.10 -15.41
N PRO A 426 -8.23 -6.41 -15.71
CA PRO A 426 -9.32 -7.29 -16.03
C PRO A 426 -10.13 -7.60 -14.77
N VAL A 427 -11.44 -7.70 -14.87
CA VAL A 427 -12.29 -8.22 -13.79
C VAL A 427 -12.02 -9.72 -13.64
N MET A 428 -11.46 -10.13 -12.51
CA MET A 428 -11.05 -11.50 -12.23
C MET A 428 -12.21 -12.35 -11.69
N PRO A 429 -12.29 -13.65 -12.03
CA PRO A 429 -13.29 -14.52 -11.47
C PRO A 429 -13.08 -14.74 -9.97
N VAL A 430 -14.17 -14.83 -9.22
CA VAL A 430 -14.19 -15.25 -7.81
C VAL A 430 -14.80 -16.64 -7.65
N ASN A 431 -14.45 -17.35 -6.57
CA ASN A 431 -15.03 -18.63 -6.28
C ASN A 431 -16.55 -18.49 -6.03
N LYS A 432 -17.35 -19.35 -6.66
CA LYS A 432 -18.82 -19.30 -6.59
C LYS A 432 -19.43 -19.92 -5.33
N TYR A 433 -18.66 -20.65 -4.54
CA TYR A 433 -19.17 -21.30 -3.34
C TYR A 433 -19.24 -20.33 -2.17
N SER A 434 -20.36 -20.38 -1.43
CA SER A 434 -20.61 -19.46 -0.33
C SER A 434 -19.76 -19.80 0.89
N CYS A 435 -19.17 -18.76 1.49
CA CYS A 435 -18.54 -18.79 2.82
C CYS A 435 -19.38 -18.09 3.90
N GLU A 436 -20.63 -17.74 3.61
CA GLU A 436 -21.48 -16.93 4.49
C GLU A 436 -21.63 -17.52 5.89
N ALA A 437 -21.84 -18.82 6.01
CA ALA A 437 -21.95 -19.48 7.31
C ALA A 437 -20.65 -19.37 8.14
N PHE A 438 -19.48 -19.37 7.49
CA PHE A 438 -18.18 -19.17 8.13
C PHE A 438 -18.04 -17.71 8.62
N ILE A 439 -18.33 -16.75 7.77
CA ILE A 439 -18.23 -15.32 8.11
C ILE A 439 -19.20 -14.91 9.22
N ASN A 440 -20.40 -15.49 9.24
CA ASN A 440 -21.44 -15.18 10.25
C ASN A 440 -21.20 -15.87 11.61
N ARG A 441 -20.11 -16.61 11.81
CA ARG A 441 -19.76 -17.18 13.12
C ARG A 441 -19.36 -16.14 14.14
N GLU A 442 -18.89 -14.97 13.69
CA GLU A 442 -18.43 -13.86 14.53
C GLU A 442 -17.24 -14.20 15.46
N GLY A 443 -16.85 -13.25 16.29
CA GLY A 443 -15.80 -13.40 17.28
C GLY A 443 -14.39 -13.25 16.69
N ARG A 444 -13.49 -14.13 17.10
CA ARG A 444 -12.07 -14.04 16.71
C ARG A 444 -11.51 -15.41 16.33
N ILE A 445 -10.66 -15.43 15.28
CA ILE A 445 -9.71 -16.51 15.07
C ILE A 445 -8.50 -16.22 15.95
N PRO A 446 -8.13 -17.10 16.89
CA PRO A 446 -7.03 -16.85 17.83
C PRO A 446 -5.67 -16.79 17.12
N ALA A 447 -4.70 -16.18 17.78
CA ALA A 447 -3.32 -16.18 17.32
C ALA A 447 -2.78 -17.60 17.18
N PRO A 448 -1.94 -17.89 16.17
CA PRO A 448 -1.45 -19.22 15.91
C PRO A 448 -0.45 -19.69 17.00
N ILE A 449 -0.42 -20.98 17.28
CA ILE A 449 0.42 -21.55 18.34
C ILE A 449 1.91 -21.31 18.09
N HIS A 450 2.37 -21.28 16.84
CA HIS A 450 3.77 -21.00 16.50
C HIS A 450 4.19 -19.55 16.80
N SER A 451 3.24 -18.66 17.15
CA SER A 451 3.59 -17.37 17.76
C SER A 451 4.40 -17.54 19.05
N PHE A 452 4.29 -18.69 19.69
CA PHE A 452 5.09 -19.09 20.84
C PHE A 452 6.45 -19.68 20.45
N LYS A 453 6.78 -19.73 19.17
CA LYS A 453 8.04 -20.25 18.62
C LYS A 453 8.34 -21.70 19.09
N ASN A 454 7.56 -22.64 18.58
CA ASN A 454 7.89 -24.05 18.76
C ASN A 454 9.25 -24.37 18.13
#